data_24d872d88e8300b5be209e3e49a4ec25
#
_entry.id   24d872d88e8300b5be209e3e49a4ec25
#
_cell.length_a   1.000
_cell.length_b   1.000
_cell.length_c   1.000
_cell.angle_alpha   90.00
_cell.angle_beta   90.00
_cell.angle_gamma   90.00
#
_symmetry.space_group_name_H-M   'P 1'
#
loop_
_entity.id
_entity.type
_entity.pdbx_description
1 polymer ?
#
loop_
_entity_poly.entity_id
_entity_poly.type
_entity_poly.pdbx_seq_one_letter_code
_entity_poly.pdbx_strand_id
1 'polypeptide(L)' 'MSISIREMKKKLKNELEVGTFVNDSAYKALAEYTDNFLTLLCKKTKSIFEESEDRKLTSEHITLAILEVAKDVSN' A
#
# COMPACT_ATOMS: atom_id res chain seq x y z
N MET A 1 4.65 0.82 10.01
CA MET A 1 3.46 1.65 10.24
C MET A 1 2.30 1.13 9.41
N SER A 2 1.27 0.66 10.07
CA SER A 2 0.10 0.13 9.37
C SER A 2 -1.01 1.19 9.32
N ILE A 3 -1.80 1.14 8.24
CA ILE A 3 -2.97 2.02 8.13
C ILE A 3 -4.01 1.53 9.13
N SER A 4 -4.64 2.45 9.84
CA SER A 4 -5.68 2.14 10.80
C SER A 4 -6.85 1.43 10.12
N ILE A 5 -7.38 0.37 10.76
CA ILE A 5 -8.54 -0.35 10.27
C ILE A 5 -9.74 0.60 10.14
N ARG A 6 -9.85 1.56 11.06
CA ARG A 6 -10.91 2.56 11.02
C ARG A 6 -10.86 3.38 9.73
N GLU A 7 -9.66 3.81 9.32
CA GLU A 7 -9.49 4.60 8.12
C GLU A 7 -9.81 3.79 6.87
N MET A 8 -9.41 2.53 6.84
CA MET A 8 -9.72 1.64 5.72
C MET A 8 -11.21 1.38 5.60
N LYS A 9 -11.89 1.17 6.72
CA LYS A 9 -13.35 1.01 6.74
C LYS A 9 -14.03 2.23 6.16
N LYS A 10 -13.57 3.41 6.56
CA LYS A 10 -14.14 4.68 6.11
C LYS A 10 -13.95 4.85 4.61
N LYS A 11 -12.76 4.58 4.10
CA LYS A 11 -12.49 4.69 2.66
C LYS A 11 -13.31 3.71 1.84
N LEU A 12 -13.39 2.46 2.29
CA LEU A 12 -14.16 1.44 1.60
C LEU A 12 -15.64 1.81 1.56
N LYS A 13 -16.18 2.25 2.68
CA LYS A 13 -17.58 2.66 2.75
C LYS A 13 -17.90 3.85 1.87
N ASN A 14 -16.96 4.78 1.72
CA ASN A 14 -17.14 5.94 0.84
C ASN A 14 -17.24 5.53 -0.64
N GLU A 15 -16.60 4.44 -1.02
CA GLU A 15 -16.65 3.94 -2.39
C GLU A 15 -17.88 3.09 -2.67
N LEU A 16 -18.52 2.55 -1.64
CA LEU A 16 -19.68 1.69 -1.77
C LEU A 16 -20.96 2.48 -1.64
N GLU A 17 -22.06 1.94 -2.20
CA GLU A 17 -23.37 2.55 -2.07
C GLU A 17 -23.84 2.53 -0.62
N VAL A 18 -24.59 3.55 -0.24
CA VAL A 18 -25.16 3.67 1.10
C VAL A 18 -26.02 2.44 1.39
N GLY A 19 -25.81 1.83 2.55
CA GLY A 19 -26.53 0.65 2.97
C GLY A 19 -25.92 -0.68 2.58
N THR A 20 -24.78 -0.66 1.89
CA THR A 20 -24.04 -1.89 1.59
C THR A 20 -23.47 -2.48 2.88
N PHE A 21 -23.77 -3.75 3.13
CA PHE A 21 -23.20 -4.47 4.26
C PHE A 21 -21.84 -5.05 3.89
N VAL A 22 -20.86 -4.85 4.75
CA VAL A 22 -19.52 -5.38 4.55
C VAL A 22 -19.18 -6.31 5.71
N ASN A 23 -18.83 -7.53 5.39
CA ASN A 23 -18.44 -8.52 6.40
C ASN A 23 -17.07 -8.15 7.00
N ASP A 24 -16.90 -8.45 8.28
CA ASP A 24 -15.62 -8.21 8.97
C ASP A 24 -14.45 -8.91 8.29
N SER A 25 -14.68 -10.07 7.69
CA SER A 25 -13.64 -10.78 6.97
C SER A 25 -13.11 -9.98 5.78
N ALA A 26 -13.97 -9.18 5.14
CA ALA A 26 -13.56 -8.32 4.02
C ALA A 26 -12.64 -7.20 4.51
N TYR A 27 -12.95 -6.60 5.65
CA TYR A 27 -12.09 -5.57 6.25
C TYR A 27 -10.74 -6.15 6.65
N LYS A 28 -10.73 -7.33 7.23
CA LYS A 28 -9.49 -8.01 7.62
C LYS A 28 -8.62 -8.32 6.41
N ALA A 29 -9.24 -8.85 5.35
CA ALA A 29 -8.53 -9.14 4.11
C ALA A 29 -7.91 -7.88 3.50
N LEU A 30 -8.67 -6.78 3.50
CA LEU A 30 -8.17 -5.51 2.98
C LEU A 30 -7.00 -5.00 3.82
N ALA A 31 -7.10 -5.11 5.14
CA ALA A 31 -6.04 -4.69 6.05
C ALA A 31 -4.76 -5.49 5.83
N GLU A 32 -4.88 -6.82 5.73
CA GLU A 32 -3.73 -7.69 5.50
C GLU A 32 -3.06 -7.42 4.16
N TYR A 33 -3.87 -7.27 3.12
CA TYR A 33 -3.35 -6.97 1.79
C TYR A 33 -2.61 -5.63 1.77
N THR A 34 -3.19 -4.62 2.40
CA THR A 34 -2.59 -3.30 2.47
C THR A 34 -1.27 -3.32 3.22
N ASP A 35 -1.23 -4.03 4.34
CA ASP A 35 -0.02 -4.15 5.16
C ASP A 35 1.09 -4.88 4.39
N ASN A 36 0.75 -5.97 3.72
CA ASN A 36 1.70 -6.73 2.91
C ASN A 36 2.23 -5.90 1.74
N PHE A 37 1.34 -5.17 1.09
CA PHE A 37 1.71 -4.29 -0.03
C PHE A 37 2.66 -3.18 0.45
N LEU A 38 2.34 -2.58 1.59
CA LEU A 38 3.16 -1.51 2.17
C LEU A 38 4.55 -2.03 2.54
N THR A 39 4.62 -3.22 3.13
CA THR A 39 5.90 -3.86 3.46
C THR A 39 6.74 -4.09 2.20
N LEU A 40 6.12 -4.62 1.16
CA LEU A 40 6.80 -4.86 -0.11
C LEU A 40 7.30 -3.55 -0.72
N LEU A 41 6.46 -2.52 -0.68
CA LEU A 41 6.83 -1.20 -1.18
C LEU A 41 8.01 -0.62 -0.43
N CYS A 42 8.04 -0.76 0.90
CA CYS A 42 9.15 -0.28 1.72
C CYS A 42 10.46 -0.99 1.38
N LYS A 43 10.39 -2.31 1.18
CA LYS A 43 11.58 -3.08 0.80
C LYS A 43 12.12 -2.67 -0.56
N LYS A 44 11.24 -2.45 -1.52
CA LYS A 44 11.62 -2.01 -2.86
C LYS A 44 12.20 -0.60 -2.82
N THR A 45 11.61 0.28 -2.03
CA THR A 45 12.08 1.65 -1.84
C THR A 45 13.51 1.66 -1.28
N LYS A 46 13.75 0.81 -0.27
CA LYS A 46 15.09 0.68 0.33
C LYS A 46 16.11 0.25 -0.72
N SER A 47 15.78 -0.74 -1.52
CA SER A 47 16.67 -1.26 -2.56
C SER A 47 17.02 -0.18 -3.60
N ILE A 48 16.00 0.56 -4.06
CA ILE A 48 16.20 1.64 -5.04
C ILE A 48 17.05 2.75 -4.44
N PHE A 49 16.79 3.11 -3.20
CA PHE A 49 17.54 4.15 -2.51
C PHE A 49 19.02 3.78 -2.38
N GLU A 50 19.30 2.55 -1.96
CA GLU A 50 20.67 2.08 -1.79
C GLU A 50 21.44 2.05 -3.10
N GLU A 51 20.79 1.66 -4.18
CA GLU A 51 21.41 1.64 -5.52
C GLU A 51 21.64 3.03 -6.08
N SER A 52 20.84 4.01 -5.69
CA SER A 52 20.96 5.39 -6.21
C SER A 52 22.16 6.14 -5.68
N GLU A 53 22.68 5.73 -4.54
CA GLU A 53 23.77 6.40 -3.84
C GLU A 53 23.40 7.80 -3.34
N ASP A 54 22.12 8.15 -3.38
CA ASP A 54 21.64 9.41 -2.85
C ASP A 54 21.72 9.41 -1.31
N ARG A 55 21.89 10.58 -0.73
CA ARG A 55 21.99 10.71 0.72
C ARG A 55 20.64 10.83 1.42
N LYS A 56 19.62 11.25 0.69
CA LYS A 56 18.27 11.43 1.23
C LYS A 56 17.27 10.64 0.43
N LEU A 57 16.37 10.00 1.14
CA LEU A 57 15.22 9.36 0.52
C LEU A 57 14.21 10.44 0.14
N THR A 58 13.82 10.47 -1.12
CA THR A 58 12.88 11.44 -1.65
C THR A 58 11.66 10.76 -2.25
N SER A 59 10.67 11.58 -2.62
CA SER A 59 9.47 11.06 -3.29
C SER A 59 9.78 10.36 -4.60
N GLU A 60 10.88 10.71 -5.26
CA GLU A 60 11.30 10.04 -6.50
C GLU A 60 11.61 8.57 -6.29
N HIS A 61 12.29 8.25 -5.20
CA HIS A 61 12.59 6.86 -4.85
C HIS A 61 11.30 6.06 -4.63
N ILE A 62 10.34 6.67 -3.96
CA ILE A 62 9.06 6.04 -3.68
C ILE A 62 8.26 5.86 -4.98
N THR A 63 8.26 6.87 -5.86
CA THR A 63 7.58 6.78 -7.15
C THR A 63 8.14 5.64 -8.00
N LEU A 64 9.46 5.52 -8.06
CA LEU A 64 10.10 4.42 -8.78
C LEU A 64 9.73 3.07 -8.18
N ALA A 65 9.71 2.99 -6.86
CA ALA A 65 9.33 1.76 -6.17
C ALA A 65 7.90 1.36 -6.49
N ILE A 66 6.97 2.31 -6.50
CA ILE A 66 5.58 2.07 -6.83
C ILE A 66 5.46 1.51 -8.25
N LEU A 67 6.18 2.09 -9.21
CA LEU A 67 6.15 1.64 -10.59
C LEU A 67 6.67 0.20 -10.73
N GLU A 68 7.73 -0.15 -10.03
CA GLU A 68 8.27 -1.50 -10.08
C GLU A 68 7.36 -2.53 -9.43
N VAL A 69 6.77 -2.19 -8.28
CA VAL A 69 5.83 -3.07 -7.61
C VAL A 69 4.59 -3.28 -8.46
N ALA A 70 4.12 -2.22 -9.13
CA ALA A 70 2.97 -2.32 -10.04
C ALA A 70 3.25 -3.25 -11.23
N LYS A 71 4.46 -3.23 -11.76
CA LYS A 71 4.86 -4.15 -12.83
C LYS A 71 4.83 -5.60 -12.36
N ASP A 72 5.36 -5.86 -11.17
CA ASP A 72 5.38 -7.21 -10.61
C ASP A 72 3.98 -7.75 -10.39
N VAL A 73 3.05 -6.90 -10.00
CA VAL A 73 1.66 -7.28 -9.77
C VAL A 73 0.90 -7.48 -11.09
N SER A 74 1.28 -6.73 -12.14
CA SER A 74 0.62 -6.80 -13.45
C SER A 74 0.98 -8.06 -14.25
N ASN A 75 2.03 -8.72 -13.87
CA ASN A 75 2.48 -9.95 -14.49
C ASN A 75 1.99 -11.15 -13.69
#